data_90ce217d31869b2af786596ed764827a
#
_entry.id   90ce217d31869b2af786596ed764827a
#
_cell.length_a   1.000
_cell.length_b   1.000
_cell.length_c   1.000
_cell.angle_alpha   90.00
_cell.angle_beta   90.00
_cell.angle_gamma   90.00
#
_symmetry.space_group_name_H-M   'P 1'
#
loop_
_entity.id
_entity.type
_entity.pdbx_description
1 polymer ?
#
loop_
_entity_poly.entity_id
_entity_poly.type
_entity_poly.pdbx_seq_one_letter_code
_entity_poly.pdbx_strand_id
1 'polypeptide(L)'
;MKKLFTLFAVAVAMFMASCAGAPATPSDAAVEYYQYVADGDYEAFADAIHFDTTDPEEIAEGKAMVVSLYKEKAAPQMEAKSGVKSVEATGETISEDGNTANVQLKVIYGDGSEKTEDVKLVKVDNKWLLAFDK
;
A
#
# COMPACT_ATOMS: atom_id res chain seq x y z
N MET A 1 -2.46 -24.79 -12.66
CA MET A 1 -2.31 -24.23 -11.32
C MET A 1 -0.89 -24.23 -10.82
N LYS A 2 -0.21 -25.35 -10.85
CA LYS A 2 1.20 -25.42 -10.42
C LYS A 2 2.12 -24.55 -11.25
N LYS A 3 1.81 -24.36 -12.51
CA LYS A 3 2.58 -23.49 -13.40
C LYS A 3 2.51 -22.03 -13.00
N LEU A 4 1.40 -21.62 -12.35
CA LEU A 4 1.26 -20.26 -11.84
C LEU A 4 2.23 -19.99 -10.70
N PHE A 5 2.48 -20.99 -9.89
CA PHE A 5 3.45 -20.85 -8.81
C PHE A 5 4.85 -20.61 -9.33
N THR A 6 5.19 -21.29 -10.40
CA THR A 6 6.51 -21.13 -11.02
C THR A 6 6.68 -19.71 -11.56
N LEU A 7 5.64 -19.20 -12.21
CA LEU A 7 5.67 -17.84 -12.71
C LEU A 7 5.77 -16.83 -11.60
N PHE A 8 5.09 -17.10 -10.50
CA PHE A 8 5.13 -16.25 -9.35
C PHE A 8 6.53 -16.17 -8.75
N ALA A 9 7.20 -17.29 -8.68
CA ALA A 9 8.58 -17.33 -8.19
C ALA A 9 9.52 -16.49 -9.04
N VAL A 10 9.31 -16.52 -10.36
CA VAL A 10 10.11 -15.71 -11.26
C VAL A 10 9.87 -14.23 -11.03
N ALA A 11 8.60 -13.85 -10.80
CA ALA A 11 8.26 -12.47 -10.50
C ALA A 11 8.95 -11.98 -9.24
N VAL A 12 9.02 -12.82 -8.24
CA VAL A 12 9.73 -12.50 -6.99
C VAL A 12 11.21 -12.27 -7.24
N ALA A 13 11.80 -13.07 -8.11
CA ALA A 13 13.21 -12.89 -8.44
C ALA A 13 13.46 -11.55 -9.12
N MET A 14 12.55 -11.14 -9.99
CA MET A 14 12.66 -9.84 -10.64
C MET A 14 12.52 -8.68 -9.67
N PHE A 15 11.73 -8.87 -8.64
CA PHE A 15 11.56 -7.87 -7.62
C PHE A 15 12.86 -7.52 -6.92
N MET A 16 13.71 -8.48 -6.71
CA MET A 16 15.01 -8.25 -6.08
C MET A 16 15.86 -7.23 -6.83
N ALA A 17 15.70 -7.18 -8.14
CA ALA A 17 16.48 -6.28 -8.97
C ALA A 17 16.02 -4.82 -8.85
N SER A 18 14.82 -4.58 -8.38
CA SER A 18 14.25 -3.23 -8.30
C SER A 18 14.36 -2.61 -6.91
N CYS A 19 15.14 -3.18 -6.03
CA CYS A 19 15.29 -2.69 -4.66
C CYS A 19 15.79 -1.25 -4.55
N ALA A 20 16.43 -0.75 -5.58
CA ALA A 20 17.01 0.59 -5.56
C ALA A 20 16.01 1.70 -5.87
N GLY A 21 14.77 1.37 -6.24
CA GLY A 21 13.80 2.36 -6.68
C GLY A 21 12.41 2.17 -6.10
N ALA A 22 11.45 2.82 -6.74
CA ALA A 22 10.05 2.69 -6.36
C ALA A 22 9.56 1.26 -6.61
N PRO A 23 8.51 0.82 -5.89
CA PRO A 23 7.96 -0.51 -6.09
C PRO A 23 7.57 -0.75 -7.55
N ALA A 24 7.95 -1.90 -8.09
CA ALA A 24 7.74 -2.21 -9.50
C ALA A 24 6.33 -2.71 -9.80
N THR A 25 5.64 -3.26 -8.82
CA THR A 25 4.30 -3.82 -8.99
C THR A 25 3.32 -3.20 -8.01
N PRO A 26 2.01 -3.22 -8.34
CA PRO A 26 1.01 -2.74 -7.40
C PRO A 26 1.03 -3.48 -6.07
N SER A 27 1.25 -4.79 -6.11
CA SER A 27 1.32 -5.58 -4.89
C SER A 27 2.45 -5.13 -3.97
N ASP A 28 3.63 -4.92 -4.54
CA ASP A 28 4.78 -4.44 -3.77
C ASP A 28 4.52 -3.06 -3.19
N ALA A 29 3.92 -2.19 -3.99
CA ALA A 29 3.57 -0.84 -3.54
C ALA A 29 2.58 -0.88 -2.38
N ALA A 30 1.53 -1.68 -2.50
CA ALA A 30 0.51 -1.78 -1.47
C ALA A 30 1.10 -2.29 -0.15
N VAL A 31 1.94 -3.31 -0.21
CA VAL A 31 2.61 -3.86 0.97
C VAL A 31 3.51 -2.81 1.62
N GLU A 32 4.32 -2.12 0.82
CA GLU A 32 5.23 -1.10 1.33
C GLU A 32 4.47 0.03 2.02
N TYR A 33 3.41 0.51 1.38
CA TYR A 33 2.64 1.63 1.94
C TYR A 33 1.92 1.22 3.22
N TYR A 34 1.42 -0.01 3.29
CA TYR A 34 0.82 -0.49 4.52
C TYR A 34 1.85 -0.66 5.64
N GLN A 35 3.08 -1.02 5.29
CA GLN A 35 4.16 -1.08 6.27
C GLN A 35 4.43 0.27 6.90
N TYR A 36 4.32 1.35 6.14
CA TYR A 36 4.44 2.68 6.72
C TYR A 36 3.41 2.91 7.81
N VAL A 37 2.17 2.50 7.55
CA VAL A 37 1.11 2.60 8.56
C VAL A 37 1.43 1.73 9.78
N ALA A 38 1.90 0.51 9.54
CA ALA A 38 2.25 -0.42 10.60
C ALA A 38 3.38 0.11 11.48
N ASP A 39 4.33 0.80 10.86
CA ASP A 39 5.48 1.37 11.57
C ASP A 39 5.18 2.72 12.23
N GLY A 40 4.00 3.26 11.99
CA GLY A 40 3.64 4.58 12.51
C GLY A 40 4.19 5.73 11.70
N ASP A 41 4.72 5.46 10.51
CA ASP A 41 5.28 6.46 9.62
C ASP A 41 4.18 6.99 8.69
N TYR A 42 3.26 7.74 9.27
CA TYR A 42 2.10 8.23 8.54
C TYR A 42 2.46 9.31 7.53
N GLU A 43 3.57 10.00 7.74
CA GLU A 43 4.03 11.00 6.78
C GLU A 43 4.48 10.34 5.48
N ALA A 44 5.25 9.24 5.56
CA ALA A 44 5.64 8.49 4.38
C ALA A 44 4.43 7.90 3.68
N PHE A 45 3.45 7.42 4.44
CA PHE A 45 2.20 6.92 3.89
C PHE A 45 1.46 8.01 3.13
N ALA A 46 1.34 9.20 3.71
CA ALA A 46 0.67 10.34 3.06
C ALA A 46 1.39 10.77 1.79
N ASP A 47 2.71 10.69 1.77
CA ASP A 47 3.50 11.01 0.58
C ASP A 47 3.26 10.03 -0.57
N ALA A 48 2.77 8.83 -0.25
CA ALA A 48 2.46 7.82 -1.26
C ALA A 48 1.07 7.98 -1.86
N ILE A 49 0.28 8.92 -1.39
CA ILE A 49 -1.08 9.15 -1.87
C ILE A 49 -1.07 10.10 -3.05
N HIS A 50 -1.80 9.74 -4.09
CA HIS A 50 -2.03 10.63 -5.22
C HIS A 50 -3.29 11.46 -4.95
N PHE A 51 -3.13 12.76 -4.82
CA PHE A 51 -4.26 13.67 -4.68
C PHE A 51 -4.64 14.20 -6.07
N ASP A 52 -5.94 14.31 -6.30
CA ASP A 52 -6.47 14.72 -7.60
C ASP A 52 -6.47 16.26 -7.72
N THR A 53 -5.30 16.84 -7.48
CA THR A 53 -5.08 18.29 -7.61
C THR A 53 -3.59 18.52 -7.84
N THR A 54 -3.28 19.65 -8.46
CA THR A 54 -1.89 20.09 -8.65
C THR A 54 -1.52 21.24 -7.73
N ASP A 55 -2.47 21.71 -6.91
CA ASP A 55 -2.23 22.81 -5.99
C ASP A 55 -1.41 22.31 -4.79
N PRO A 56 -0.20 22.88 -4.58
CA PRO A 56 0.64 22.44 -3.45
C PRO A 56 0.00 22.64 -2.09
N GLU A 57 -0.81 23.67 -1.92
CA GLU A 57 -1.48 23.92 -0.64
C GLU A 57 -2.55 22.86 -0.36
N GLU A 58 -3.34 22.52 -1.37
CA GLU A 58 -4.35 21.46 -1.23
C GLU A 58 -3.70 20.11 -0.93
N ILE A 59 -2.57 19.82 -1.60
CA ILE A 59 -1.83 18.60 -1.36
C ILE A 59 -1.32 18.56 0.07
N ALA A 60 -0.73 19.66 0.55
CA ALA A 60 -0.21 19.73 1.91
C ALA A 60 -1.31 19.56 2.95
N GLU A 61 -2.45 20.19 2.74
CA GLU A 61 -3.60 20.03 3.63
C GLU A 61 -4.13 18.60 3.65
N GLY A 62 -4.22 17.99 2.45
CA GLY A 62 -4.65 16.59 2.33
C GLY A 62 -3.72 15.64 3.06
N LYS A 63 -2.42 15.83 2.93
CA LYS A 63 -1.44 15.02 3.64
C LYS A 63 -1.54 15.19 5.15
N ALA A 64 -1.66 16.43 5.60
CA ALA A 64 -1.80 16.70 7.03
C ALA A 64 -3.07 16.07 7.60
N MET A 65 -4.16 16.12 6.85
CA MET A 65 -5.41 15.50 7.25
C MET A 65 -5.26 13.99 7.39
N VAL A 66 -4.62 13.34 6.41
CA VAL A 66 -4.38 11.90 6.44
C VAL A 66 -3.53 11.52 7.64
N VAL A 67 -2.46 12.24 7.89
CA VAL A 67 -1.58 11.98 9.03
C VAL A 67 -2.35 12.08 10.34
N SER A 68 -3.12 13.14 10.53
CA SER A 68 -3.94 13.33 11.70
C SER A 68 -4.95 12.21 11.90
N LEU A 69 -5.65 11.86 10.83
CA LEU A 69 -6.69 10.84 10.86
C LEU A 69 -6.11 9.50 11.29
N TYR A 70 -4.96 9.14 10.73
CA TYR A 70 -4.33 7.86 11.04
C TYR A 70 -3.77 7.82 12.45
N LYS A 71 -3.21 8.93 12.93
CA LYS A 71 -2.75 9.03 14.32
C LYS A 71 -3.89 8.87 15.30
N GLU A 72 -5.05 9.43 14.99
CA GLU A 72 -6.19 9.35 15.86
C GLU A 72 -6.94 8.03 15.82
N LYS A 73 -7.05 7.44 14.62
CA LYS A 73 -7.90 6.25 14.43
C LYS A 73 -7.13 4.96 14.21
N ALA A 74 -6.11 4.98 13.37
CA ALA A 74 -5.39 3.77 13.05
C ALA A 74 -4.43 3.34 14.15
N ALA A 75 -3.71 4.29 14.73
CA ALA A 75 -2.72 3.97 15.76
C ALA A 75 -3.33 3.27 16.97
N PRO A 76 -4.44 3.77 17.56
CA PRO A 76 -5.06 3.08 18.70
C PRO A 76 -5.56 1.67 18.35
N GLN A 77 -6.09 1.50 17.14
CA GLN A 77 -6.57 0.18 16.71
C GLN A 77 -5.42 -0.82 16.58
N MET A 78 -4.30 -0.37 16.07
CA MET A 78 -3.13 -1.22 15.93
C MET A 78 -2.55 -1.57 17.29
N GLU A 79 -2.50 -0.62 18.20
CA GLU A 79 -2.06 -0.90 19.57
C GLU A 79 -2.96 -1.92 20.26
N ALA A 80 -4.29 -1.77 20.08
CA ALA A 80 -5.25 -2.70 20.66
C ALA A 80 -5.06 -4.14 20.14
N LYS A 81 -4.49 -4.29 18.97
CA LYS A 81 -4.24 -5.59 18.34
C LYS A 81 -2.78 -6.02 18.45
N SER A 82 -2.00 -5.34 19.27
CA SER A 82 -0.56 -5.63 19.50
C SER A 82 0.30 -5.39 18.26
N GLY A 83 -0.09 -4.40 17.46
CA GLY A 83 0.65 -4.03 16.26
C GLY A 83 0.41 -4.98 15.10
N VAL A 84 1.15 -4.76 14.03
CA VAL A 84 1.05 -5.58 12.81
C VAL A 84 2.21 -6.55 12.78
N LYS A 85 1.92 -7.84 12.67
CA LYS A 85 2.93 -8.88 12.59
C LYS A 85 3.43 -9.09 11.17
N SER A 86 2.51 -9.13 10.20
CA SER A 86 2.87 -9.31 8.81
C SER A 86 1.81 -8.75 7.88
N VAL A 87 2.25 -8.37 6.68
CA VAL A 87 1.38 -7.91 5.60
C VAL A 87 1.82 -8.62 4.34
N GLU A 88 0.88 -9.23 3.64
CA GLU A 88 1.19 -9.84 2.35
C GLU A 88 0.08 -9.58 1.34
N ALA A 89 0.44 -9.47 0.08
CA ALA A 89 -0.52 -9.34 -1.00
C ALA A 89 -1.04 -10.71 -1.39
N THR A 90 -2.36 -10.86 -1.39
CA THR A 90 -3.01 -12.13 -1.73
C THR A 90 -3.71 -12.10 -3.09
N GLY A 91 -3.90 -10.92 -3.65
CA GLY A 91 -4.50 -10.76 -4.97
C GLY A 91 -4.15 -9.42 -5.58
N GLU A 92 -4.10 -9.38 -6.90
CA GLU A 92 -3.79 -8.17 -7.64
C GLU A 92 -4.58 -8.16 -8.94
N THR A 93 -5.24 -7.06 -9.22
CA THR A 93 -5.97 -6.86 -10.46
C THR A 93 -5.55 -5.53 -11.06
N ILE A 94 -5.09 -5.53 -12.28
CA ILE A 94 -4.69 -4.32 -12.99
C ILE A 94 -5.73 -4.04 -14.09
N SER A 95 -6.14 -2.79 -14.24
CA SER A 95 -7.10 -2.38 -15.26
C SER A 95 -6.55 -2.61 -16.66
N GLU A 96 -7.45 -2.64 -17.67
CA GLU A 96 -7.04 -2.86 -19.05
C GLU A 96 -6.06 -1.82 -19.56
N ASP A 97 -6.23 -0.57 -19.14
CA ASP A 97 -5.34 0.52 -19.54
C ASP A 97 -4.01 0.51 -18.78
N GLY A 98 -3.87 -0.34 -17.76
CA GLY A 98 -2.66 -0.44 -16.97
C GLY A 98 -2.42 0.70 -16.00
N ASN A 99 -3.39 1.59 -15.81
CA ASN A 99 -3.21 2.81 -15.01
C ASN A 99 -3.79 2.72 -13.61
N THR A 100 -4.60 1.73 -13.34
CA THR A 100 -5.16 1.51 -12.00
C THR A 100 -5.01 0.06 -11.60
N ALA A 101 -4.98 -0.17 -10.30
CA ALA A 101 -4.89 -1.52 -9.77
C ALA A 101 -5.63 -1.63 -8.45
N ASN A 102 -6.04 -2.84 -8.14
CA ASN A 102 -6.63 -3.17 -6.86
C ASN A 102 -5.82 -4.34 -6.29
N VAL A 103 -5.30 -4.16 -5.08
CA VAL A 103 -4.51 -5.18 -4.40
C VAL A 103 -5.23 -5.58 -3.13
N GLN A 104 -5.36 -6.89 -2.92
CA GLN A 104 -5.87 -7.41 -1.68
C GLN A 104 -4.71 -7.74 -0.76
N LEU A 105 -4.74 -7.21 0.44
CA LEU A 105 -3.73 -7.45 1.45
C LEU A 105 -4.31 -8.30 2.57
N LYS A 106 -3.51 -9.23 3.04
CA LYS A 106 -3.80 -9.96 4.26
C LYS A 106 -2.90 -9.43 5.35
N VAL A 107 -3.51 -8.89 6.39
CA VAL A 107 -2.80 -8.31 7.51
C VAL A 107 -2.95 -9.23 8.71
N ILE A 108 -1.85 -9.63 9.30
CA ILE A 108 -1.86 -10.41 10.53
C ILE A 108 -1.34 -9.52 11.65
N TYR A 109 -2.13 -9.40 12.69
CA TYR A 109 -1.78 -8.57 13.85
C TYR A 109 -1.03 -9.36 14.89
N GLY A 110 -0.39 -8.64 15.83
CA GLY A 110 0.39 -9.26 16.88
C GLY A 110 -0.43 -10.13 17.82
N ASP A 111 -1.73 -9.89 17.94
CA ASP A 111 -2.64 -10.73 18.74
C ASP A 111 -3.10 -12.00 18.00
N GLY A 112 -2.66 -12.20 16.78
CA GLY A 112 -3.03 -13.35 15.95
C GLY A 112 -4.26 -13.14 15.08
N SER A 113 -4.96 -12.01 15.22
CA SER A 113 -6.11 -11.74 14.37
C SER A 113 -5.66 -11.37 12.96
N GLU A 114 -6.57 -11.55 11.99
CA GLU A 114 -6.30 -11.30 10.58
C GLU A 114 -7.36 -10.36 10.01
N LYS A 115 -6.95 -9.59 9.02
CA LYS A 115 -7.84 -8.71 8.29
C LYS A 115 -7.46 -8.70 6.83
N THR A 116 -8.45 -8.64 5.95
CA THR A 116 -8.21 -8.45 4.52
C THR A 116 -8.57 -7.00 4.17
N GLU A 117 -7.66 -6.34 3.48
CA GLU A 117 -7.85 -4.96 3.04
C GLU A 117 -7.73 -4.88 1.53
N ASP A 118 -8.60 -4.07 0.92
CA ASP A 118 -8.49 -3.75 -0.50
C ASP A 118 -7.81 -2.40 -0.63
N VAL A 119 -6.75 -2.36 -1.43
CA VAL A 119 -5.98 -1.14 -1.67
C VAL A 119 -6.08 -0.77 -3.13
N LYS A 120 -6.56 0.43 -3.41
CA LYS A 120 -6.61 0.95 -4.76
C LYS A 120 -5.39 1.78 -5.06
N LEU A 121 -4.80 1.56 -6.22
CA LEU A 121 -3.60 2.24 -6.65
C LEU A 121 -3.82 2.85 -8.02
N VAL A 122 -3.11 3.92 -8.27
CA VAL A 122 -3.11 4.58 -9.57
C VAL A 122 -1.67 4.76 -10.02
N LYS A 123 -1.43 4.59 -11.32
CA LYS A 123 -0.10 4.73 -11.88
C LYS A 123 0.12 6.17 -12.34
N VAL A 124 1.11 6.83 -11.76
CA VAL A 124 1.47 8.21 -12.07
C VAL A 124 2.97 8.25 -12.30
N ASP A 125 3.38 8.70 -13.48
CA ASP A 125 4.81 8.79 -13.86
C ASP A 125 5.58 7.48 -13.60
N ASN A 126 4.99 6.36 -14.00
CA ASN A 126 5.53 5.03 -13.82
C ASN A 126 5.66 4.57 -12.37
N LYS A 127 4.95 5.24 -11.46
CA LYS A 127 4.93 4.87 -10.05
C LYS A 127 3.51 4.50 -9.63
N TRP A 128 3.39 3.47 -8.83
CA TRP A 128 2.12 3.10 -8.24
C TRP A 128 1.94 3.89 -6.95
N LEU A 129 0.91 4.70 -6.91
CA LEU A 129 0.56 5.52 -5.75
C LEU A 129 -0.82 5.13 -5.23
N LEU A 130 -1.07 5.44 -3.97
CA LEU A 130 -2.39 5.19 -3.39
C LEU A 130 -3.41 6.13 -4.01
N ALA A 131 -4.53 5.59 -4.45
CA ALA A 131 -5.63 6.39 -4.95
C ALA A 131 -6.41 6.94 -3.76
N PHE A 132 -6.69 8.24 -3.80
CA PHE A 132 -7.48 8.88 -2.76
C PHE A 132 -8.92 8.95 -3.22
N ASP A 133 -9.75 8.07 -2.68
CA ASP A 133 -11.19 8.08 -2.94
C ASP A 133 -11.88 8.88 -1.85
N LYS A 134 -12.69 9.80 -2.29
CA LYS A 134 -13.51 10.58 -1.39
C LYS A 134 -14.73 9.80 -0.93
#